data_7997b62f5963bf86976315373d24fa72
#
_entry.id   7997b62f5963bf86976315373d24fa72
#
_cell.length_a   1.000
_cell.length_b   1.000
_cell.length_c   1.000
_cell.angle_alpha   90.00
_cell.angle_beta   90.00
_cell.angle_gamma   90.00
#
_symmetry.space_group_name_H-M   'P 1'
#
loop_
_entity.id
_entity.type
_entity.pdbx_description
1 polymer ?
#
loop_
_entity_poly.entity_id
_entity_poly.type
_entity_poly.pdbx_seq_one_letter_code
_entity_poly.pdbx_strand_id
1 'polypeptide(L)'
;MRLRTEVRDLWATADSQEVRVGDARILVRELSADSLDFVVTSPPYWNILHKEDHKAKQERVSHDLDTRYSDHKHDLGNIPKYETFLYELASILGACGKALKPKKYMAVIVSDFRDKSRFVLFHADLAHALEPYGFEMRGLSVLYQRHKRIFPYGYPYAYVPNIHHQFILILQNVKK
;
A
#
# COMPACT_ATOMS: atom_id res chain seq x y z
N MET A 1 8.31 17.42 13.07
CA MET A 1 9.10 17.33 11.83
C MET A 1 8.28 17.95 10.71
N ARG A 2 8.64 19.15 10.22
CA ARG A 2 7.91 19.83 9.14
C ARG A 2 8.41 19.28 7.81
N LEU A 3 7.61 18.48 7.15
CA LEU A 3 7.82 18.15 5.74
C LEU A 3 7.48 19.40 4.91
N ARG A 4 8.48 20.17 4.50
CA ARG A 4 8.33 21.14 3.42
C ARG A 4 8.40 20.37 2.11
N THR A 5 7.26 20.13 1.52
CA THR A 5 7.18 19.73 0.12
C THR A 5 6.99 21.01 -0.68
N GLU A 6 8.07 21.56 -1.23
CA GLU A 6 7.95 22.58 -2.29
C GLU A 6 7.53 21.86 -3.58
N VAL A 7 6.25 21.71 -3.76
CA VAL A 7 5.68 21.46 -5.08
C VAL A 7 5.51 22.84 -5.71
N ARG A 8 6.45 23.23 -6.58
CA ARG A 8 6.26 24.39 -7.45
C ARG A 8 5.21 24.04 -8.47
N ASP A 9 4.05 24.59 -8.29
CA ASP A 9 2.86 24.29 -9.01
C ASP A 9 2.70 25.23 -10.22
N LEU A 10 2.54 24.63 -11.38
CA LEU A 10 2.13 25.35 -12.58
C LEU A 10 0.61 25.59 -12.66
N TRP A 11 -0.20 24.97 -11.77
CA TRP A 11 -1.65 24.90 -11.95
C TRP A 11 -2.50 25.01 -10.68
N ALA A 12 -1.93 25.04 -9.50
CA ALA A 12 -2.69 25.17 -8.26
C ALA A 12 -2.26 26.37 -7.45
N THR A 13 -3.19 27.19 -7.10
CA THR A 13 -3.10 28.02 -5.91
C THR A 13 -3.09 27.06 -4.72
N ALA A 14 -1.92 26.88 -4.12
CA ALA A 14 -1.69 25.96 -3.00
C ALA A 14 -2.37 26.48 -1.72
N ASP A 15 -3.69 26.65 -1.74
CA ASP A 15 -4.37 27.34 -0.67
C ASP A 15 -4.79 26.49 0.51
N SER A 16 -4.72 25.14 0.42
CA SER A 16 -4.92 24.33 1.63
C SER A 16 -4.46 22.89 1.49
N GLN A 17 -3.36 22.52 2.14
CA GLN A 17 -3.04 21.13 2.45
C GLN A 17 -3.49 20.84 3.88
N GLU A 18 -4.40 19.90 4.05
CA GLU A 18 -4.81 19.41 5.36
C GLU A 18 -4.07 18.11 5.68
N VAL A 19 -3.40 18.08 6.84
CA VAL A 19 -2.76 16.86 7.36
C VAL A 19 -3.49 16.43 8.61
N ARG A 20 -4.10 15.25 8.58
CA ARG A 20 -4.72 14.60 9.75
C ARG A 20 -3.85 13.46 10.23
N VAL A 21 -3.55 13.44 11.53
CA VAL A 21 -2.78 12.38 12.18
C VAL A 21 -3.72 11.55 13.04
N GLY A 22 -3.77 10.24 12.81
CA GLY A 22 -4.63 9.32 13.57
C GLY A 22 -4.79 7.97 12.89
N ASP A 23 -5.70 7.16 13.44
CA ASP A 23 -6.03 5.85 12.88
C ASP A 23 -6.82 6.00 11.57
N ALA A 24 -6.28 5.50 10.48
CA ALA A 24 -6.92 5.56 9.16
C ALA A 24 -8.32 4.91 9.14
N ARG A 25 -8.58 3.89 9.98
CA ARG A 25 -9.90 3.26 10.10
C ARG A 25 -10.97 4.22 10.60
N ILE A 26 -10.57 5.20 11.40
CA ILE A 26 -11.45 6.23 11.95
C ILE A 26 -11.51 7.41 10.98
N LEU A 27 -10.35 7.98 10.65
CA LEU A 27 -10.26 9.21 9.89
C LEU A 27 -10.89 9.13 8.50
N VAL A 28 -10.76 7.98 7.81
CA VAL A 28 -11.36 7.82 6.49
C VAL A 28 -12.90 7.82 6.53
N ARG A 29 -13.50 7.37 7.63
CA ARG A 29 -14.96 7.34 7.80
C ARG A 29 -15.57 8.68 8.18
N GLU A 30 -14.74 9.62 8.63
CA GLU A 30 -15.14 11.01 8.90
C GLU A 30 -15.23 11.86 7.63
N LEU A 31 -14.68 11.37 6.51
CA LEU A 31 -14.76 12.06 5.24
C LEU A 31 -16.21 12.07 4.72
N SER A 32 -16.63 13.23 4.21
CA SER A 32 -17.94 13.37 3.60
C SER A 32 -18.07 12.47 2.36
N ALA A 33 -19.27 11.95 2.12
CA ALA A 33 -19.53 11.21 0.90
C ALA A 33 -19.27 12.08 -0.34
N ASP A 34 -18.71 11.48 -1.40
CA ASP A 34 -18.46 12.13 -2.68
C ASP A 34 -17.64 13.44 -2.60
N SER A 35 -16.74 13.51 -1.62
CA SER A 35 -15.87 14.68 -1.39
C SER A 35 -14.52 14.59 -2.09
N LEU A 36 -14.07 13.38 -2.47
CA LEU A 36 -12.76 13.16 -3.06
C LEU A 36 -12.84 12.96 -4.58
N ASP A 37 -11.91 13.57 -5.30
CA ASP A 37 -11.74 13.37 -6.75
C ASP A 37 -10.74 12.28 -7.11
N PHE A 38 -9.83 11.97 -6.19
CA PHE A 38 -8.80 10.95 -6.38
C PHE A 38 -8.26 10.46 -5.03
N VAL A 39 -7.87 9.21 -4.96
CA VAL A 39 -7.17 8.61 -3.81
C VAL A 39 -5.87 7.99 -4.30
N VAL A 40 -4.77 8.25 -3.61
CA VAL A 40 -3.49 7.58 -3.83
C VAL A 40 -2.89 7.16 -2.50
N THR A 41 -2.40 5.92 -2.43
CA THR A 41 -1.79 5.39 -1.20
C THR A 41 -0.81 4.27 -1.48
N SER A 42 0.13 4.09 -0.56
CA SER A 42 1.01 2.91 -0.48
C SER A 42 0.85 2.34 0.94
N PRO A 43 -0.03 1.34 1.13
CA PRO A 43 -0.26 0.76 2.44
C PRO A 43 0.94 -0.06 2.92
N PRO A 44 1.02 -0.40 4.22
CA PRO A 44 2.04 -1.33 4.71
C PRO A 44 1.89 -2.70 4.04
N TYR A 45 3.02 -3.39 3.88
CA TYR A 45 3.08 -4.71 3.23
C TYR A 45 3.05 -5.82 4.27
N TRP A 46 1.89 -5.97 4.96
CA TRP A 46 1.72 -6.96 6.02
C TRP A 46 2.87 -6.93 7.05
N ASN A 47 3.20 -8.05 7.68
CA ASN A 47 4.24 -8.17 8.71
C ASN A 47 5.66 -8.43 8.18
N ILE A 48 5.95 -8.06 6.93
CA ILE A 48 7.23 -8.36 6.26
C ILE A 48 8.43 -7.83 7.05
N LEU A 49 8.30 -6.66 7.68
CA LEU A 49 9.37 -6.05 8.46
C LEU A 49 9.68 -6.81 9.76
N HIS A 50 8.76 -7.63 10.26
CA HIS A 50 8.94 -8.42 11.49
C HIS A 50 9.73 -9.72 11.27
N LYS A 51 9.89 -10.17 10.02
CA LYS A 51 10.58 -11.44 9.71
C LYS A 51 12.09 -11.26 9.89
N GLU A 52 12.69 -12.02 10.80
CA GLU A 52 14.09 -11.90 11.18
C GLU A 52 15.07 -12.15 10.02
N ASP A 53 14.73 -13.07 9.13
CA ASP A 53 15.56 -13.46 7.99
C ASP A 53 15.38 -12.58 6.75
N HIS A 54 14.60 -11.52 6.82
CA HIS A 54 14.30 -10.70 5.65
C HIS A 54 15.44 -9.71 5.40
N LYS A 55 16.06 -9.76 4.20
CA LYS A 55 17.13 -8.83 3.80
C LYS A 55 16.75 -7.36 3.98
N ALA A 56 15.48 -7.02 3.74
CA ALA A 56 14.97 -5.68 3.95
C ALA A 56 15.07 -5.24 5.42
N LYS A 57 14.87 -6.15 6.38
CA LYS A 57 15.09 -5.85 7.80
C LYS A 57 16.56 -5.63 8.09
N GLN A 58 17.44 -6.48 7.55
CA GLN A 58 18.90 -6.35 7.74
C GLN A 58 19.42 -5.04 7.14
N GLU A 59 18.98 -4.66 5.93
CA GLU A 59 19.33 -3.37 5.33
C GLU A 59 18.83 -2.19 6.15
N ARG A 60 17.61 -2.27 6.70
CA ARG A 60 17.09 -1.20 7.59
C ARG A 60 17.89 -1.08 8.87
N VAL A 61 18.22 -2.19 9.51
CA VAL A 61 19.07 -2.21 10.72
C VAL A 61 20.45 -1.63 10.42
N SER A 62 21.07 -1.97 9.29
CA SER A 62 22.39 -1.43 8.90
C SER A 62 22.38 0.07 8.60
N HIS A 63 21.21 0.65 8.33
CA HIS A 63 21.01 2.09 8.10
C HIS A 63 20.32 2.80 9.27
N ASP A 64 20.23 2.16 10.44
CA ASP A 64 19.58 2.71 11.65
C ASP A 64 18.10 3.14 11.40
N LEU A 65 17.40 2.37 10.57
CA LEU A 65 16.00 2.62 10.23
C LEU A 65 15.08 1.69 11.04
N ASP A 66 13.91 2.20 11.41
CA ASP A 66 12.88 1.43 12.11
C ASP A 66 12.53 0.14 11.37
N THR A 67 12.49 -0.98 12.11
CA THR A 67 12.10 -2.30 11.61
C THR A 67 10.62 -2.61 11.83
N ARG A 68 9.87 -1.65 12.35
CA ARG A 68 8.42 -1.69 12.55
C ARG A 68 7.82 -0.38 12.08
N TYR A 69 6.57 -0.43 11.64
CA TYR A 69 5.83 0.80 11.32
C TYR A 69 5.44 1.55 12.60
N SER A 70 4.95 0.82 13.61
CA SER A 70 4.69 1.33 14.95
C SER A 70 4.57 0.18 15.96
N ASP A 71 4.58 0.48 17.27
CA ASP A 71 4.28 -0.48 18.33
C ASP A 71 2.79 -0.56 18.65
N HIS A 72 1.94 0.16 17.91
CA HIS A 72 0.52 0.19 18.16
C HIS A 72 -0.12 -1.15 17.76
N LYS A 73 -0.86 -1.78 18.70
CA LYS A 73 -1.48 -3.10 18.49
C LYS A 73 -2.43 -3.19 17.28
N HIS A 74 -2.95 -2.06 16.84
CA HIS A 74 -3.86 -1.94 15.70
C HIS A 74 -3.15 -1.53 14.40
N ASP A 75 -1.82 -1.44 14.40
CA ASP A 75 -1.09 -1.23 13.16
C ASP A 75 -1.27 -2.43 12.23
N LEU A 76 -1.59 -2.17 10.97
CA LEU A 76 -1.78 -3.21 9.96
C LEU A 76 -0.53 -4.09 9.79
N GLY A 77 0.66 -3.51 9.92
CA GLY A 77 1.93 -4.22 9.86
C GLY A 77 2.15 -5.20 11.01
N ASN A 78 1.37 -5.11 12.10
CA ASN A 78 1.46 -5.98 13.27
C ASN A 78 0.45 -7.15 13.23
N ILE A 79 -0.42 -7.22 12.23
CA ILE A 79 -1.42 -8.28 12.10
C ILE A 79 -0.73 -9.59 11.68
N PRO A 80 -0.81 -10.67 12.49
CA PRO A 80 -0.04 -11.89 12.23
C PRO A 80 -0.58 -12.74 11.08
N LYS A 81 -1.90 -12.71 10.83
CA LYS A 81 -2.56 -13.50 9.78
C LYS A 81 -2.76 -12.65 8.54
N TYR A 82 -2.32 -13.16 7.39
CA TYR A 82 -2.43 -12.46 6.11
C TYR A 82 -3.87 -12.15 5.70
N GLU A 83 -4.76 -13.11 5.87
CA GLU A 83 -6.17 -12.95 5.53
C GLU A 83 -6.85 -11.85 6.37
N THR A 84 -6.49 -11.77 7.66
CA THR A 84 -6.99 -10.70 8.55
C THR A 84 -6.42 -9.35 8.14
N PHE A 85 -5.13 -9.29 7.83
CA PHE A 85 -4.50 -8.08 7.31
C PHE A 85 -5.17 -7.59 6.02
N LEU A 86 -5.39 -8.49 5.06
CA LEU A 86 -6.03 -8.19 3.78
C LEU A 86 -7.45 -7.67 3.98
N TYR A 87 -8.23 -8.31 4.85
CA TYR A 87 -9.59 -7.87 5.20
C TYR A 87 -9.60 -6.47 5.82
N GLU A 88 -8.75 -6.20 6.81
CA GLU A 88 -8.66 -4.89 7.47
C GLU A 88 -8.23 -3.79 6.48
N LEU A 89 -7.22 -4.07 5.66
CA LEU A 89 -6.79 -3.14 4.62
C LEU A 89 -7.89 -2.86 3.61
N ALA A 90 -8.57 -3.91 3.11
CA ALA A 90 -9.67 -3.76 2.17
C ALA A 90 -10.85 -2.97 2.79
N SER A 91 -11.12 -3.15 4.08
CA SER A 91 -12.15 -2.36 4.79
C SER A 91 -11.80 -0.87 4.85
N ILE A 92 -10.52 -0.52 5.09
CA ILE A 92 -10.07 0.88 5.11
C ILE A 92 -10.16 1.49 3.71
N LEU A 93 -9.62 0.81 2.70
CA LEU A 93 -9.65 1.29 1.32
C LEU A 93 -11.08 1.32 0.76
N GLY A 94 -11.91 0.36 1.17
CA GLY A 94 -13.34 0.32 0.85
C GLY A 94 -14.08 1.55 1.42
N ALA A 95 -13.73 1.98 2.63
CA ALA A 95 -14.29 3.20 3.22
C ALA A 95 -13.92 4.46 2.41
N CYS A 96 -12.74 4.50 1.77
CA CYS A 96 -12.41 5.57 0.81
C CYS A 96 -13.40 5.61 -0.36
N GLY A 97 -13.96 4.47 -0.79
CA GLY A 97 -14.95 4.42 -1.86
C GLY A 97 -16.22 5.21 -1.55
N LYS A 98 -16.61 5.33 -0.26
CA LYS A 98 -17.74 6.17 0.14
C LYS A 98 -17.43 7.66 -0.07
N ALA A 99 -16.21 8.08 0.26
CA ALA A 99 -15.77 9.47 0.10
C ALA A 99 -15.41 9.82 -1.34
N LEU A 100 -14.97 8.85 -2.13
CA LEU A 100 -14.58 9.04 -3.52
C LEU A 100 -15.83 9.18 -4.40
N LYS A 101 -15.89 10.24 -5.20
CA LYS A 101 -16.99 10.49 -6.15
C LYS A 101 -17.19 9.29 -7.09
N PRO A 102 -18.42 9.05 -7.57
CA PRO A 102 -18.70 8.02 -8.57
C PRO A 102 -17.81 8.17 -9.81
N LYS A 103 -17.38 7.06 -10.38
CA LYS A 103 -16.50 6.98 -11.57
C LYS A 103 -15.09 7.57 -11.39
N LYS A 104 -14.74 8.05 -10.21
CA LYS A 104 -13.38 8.51 -9.89
C LYS A 104 -12.47 7.32 -9.51
N TYR A 105 -11.19 7.59 -9.39
CA TYR A 105 -10.16 6.55 -9.31
C TYR A 105 -9.40 6.54 -7.99
N MET A 106 -8.98 5.34 -7.60
CA MET A 106 -8.01 5.12 -6.54
C MET A 106 -6.78 4.43 -7.13
N ALA A 107 -5.58 4.95 -6.83
CA ALA A 107 -4.31 4.32 -7.15
C ALA A 107 -3.69 3.73 -5.89
N VAL A 108 -3.42 2.43 -5.87
CA VAL A 108 -2.79 1.75 -4.74
C VAL A 108 -1.47 1.15 -5.16
N ILE A 109 -0.39 1.59 -4.52
CA ILE A 109 0.97 1.14 -4.82
C ILE A 109 1.32 0.01 -3.87
N VAL A 110 1.52 -1.19 -4.40
CA VAL A 110 1.81 -2.40 -3.63
C VAL A 110 2.93 -3.21 -4.26
N SER A 111 3.56 -4.07 -3.48
CA SER A 111 4.50 -5.07 -3.98
C SER A 111 4.05 -6.45 -3.55
N ASP A 112 4.19 -7.41 -4.44
CA ASP A 112 4.14 -8.81 -4.07
C ASP A 112 5.29 -9.14 -3.13
N PHE A 113 5.17 -10.22 -2.40
CA PHE A 113 6.18 -10.62 -1.43
C PHE A 113 6.26 -12.13 -1.28
N ARG A 114 7.29 -12.59 -0.57
CA ARG A 114 7.42 -14.01 -0.20
C ARG A 114 7.13 -14.18 1.27
N ASP A 115 6.31 -15.18 1.56
CA ASP A 115 6.16 -15.70 2.90
C ASP A 115 6.81 -17.08 2.98
N LYS A 116 7.99 -17.16 3.60
CA LYS A 116 8.87 -18.33 3.53
C LYS A 116 9.18 -18.63 2.05
N SER A 117 8.84 -19.82 1.56
CA SER A 117 9.02 -20.24 0.15
C SER A 117 7.85 -19.84 -0.76
N ARG A 118 6.69 -19.47 -0.19
CA ARG A 118 5.48 -19.13 -0.97
C ARG A 118 5.57 -17.72 -1.53
N PHE A 119 5.29 -17.57 -2.83
CA PHE A 119 5.09 -16.26 -3.45
C PHE A 119 3.63 -15.84 -3.24
N VAL A 120 3.41 -14.64 -2.69
CA VAL A 120 2.10 -14.07 -2.42
C VAL A 120 1.81 -12.98 -3.45
N LEU A 121 0.74 -13.16 -4.20
CA LEU A 121 0.26 -12.22 -5.22
C LEU A 121 -0.60 -11.13 -4.56
N PHE A 122 0.02 -10.33 -3.69
CA PHE A 122 -0.69 -9.35 -2.89
C PHE A 122 -1.48 -8.33 -3.72
N HIS A 123 -0.94 -7.92 -4.87
CA HIS A 123 -1.64 -7.00 -5.78
C HIS A 123 -2.97 -7.58 -6.28
N ALA A 124 -3.00 -8.88 -6.63
CA ALA A 124 -4.19 -9.55 -7.12
C ALA A 124 -5.20 -9.79 -5.97
N ASP A 125 -4.70 -10.29 -4.83
CA ASP A 125 -5.54 -10.52 -3.66
C ASP A 125 -6.24 -9.23 -3.19
N LEU A 126 -5.51 -8.10 -3.19
CA LEU A 126 -6.07 -6.81 -2.81
C LEU A 126 -7.09 -6.30 -3.84
N ALA A 127 -6.83 -6.47 -5.13
CA ALA A 127 -7.78 -6.09 -6.18
C ALA A 127 -9.11 -6.83 -5.99
N HIS A 128 -9.07 -8.16 -5.80
CA HIS A 128 -10.27 -8.96 -5.54
C HIS A 128 -10.96 -8.59 -4.22
N ALA A 129 -10.18 -8.33 -3.15
CA ALA A 129 -10.75 -7.93 -1.86
C ALA A 129 -11.49 -6.59 -1.90
N LEU A 130 -11.24 -5.75 -2.91
CA LEU A 130 -11.88 -4.44 -3.08
C LEU A 130 -13.14 -4.48 -3.94
N GLU A 131 -13.39 -5.55 -4.72
CA GLU A 131 -14.60 -5.69 -5.54
C GLU A 131 -15.90 -5.55 -4.73
N PRO A 132 -16.06 -6.19 -3.54
CA PRO A 132 -17.28 -6.06 -2.73
C PRO A 132 -17.55 -4.62 -2.25
N TYR A 133 -16.53 -3.76 -2.25
CA TYR A 133 -16.65 -2.35 -1.87
C TYR A 133 -16.99 -1.43 -3.05
N GLY A 134 -17.28 -1.99 -4.22
CA GLY A 134 -17.66 -1.23 -5.41
C GLY A 134 -16.46 -0.65 -6.17
N PHE A 135 -15.30 -1.26 -6.04
CA PHE A 135 -14.15 -0.95 -6.87
C PHE A 135 -13.98 -1.98 -8.00
N GLU A 136 -13.68 -1.48 -9.18
CA GLU A 136 -13.38 -2.30 -10.35
C GLU A 136 -11.99 -1.99 -10.86
N MET A 137 -11.20 -3.04 -11.11
CA MET A 137 -9.85 -2.90 -11.66
C MET A 137 -9.92 -2.39 -13.10
N ARG A 138 -9.28 -1.26 -13.40
CA ARG A 138 -9.25 -0.64 -14.73
C ARG A 138 -7.89 -0.70 -15.39
N GLY A 139 -6.85 -0.90 -14.60
CA GLY A 139 -5.50 -0.98 -15.15
C GLY A 139 -4.47 -1.35 -14.09
N LEU A 140 -3.32 -1.77 -14.57
CA LEU A 140 -2.15 -2.12 -13.79
C LEU A 140 -0.92 -1.48 -14.40
N SER A 141 -0.17 -0.71 -13.61
CA SER A 141 1.13 -0.19 -14.02
C SER A 141 2.23 -0.85 -13.20
N VAL A 142 3.36 -1.13 -13.84
CA VAL A 142 4.54 -1.67 -13.18
C VAL A 142 5.52 -0.54 -12.90
N LEU A 143 5.82 -0.32 -11.62
CA LEU A 143 6.84 0.61 -11.17
C LEU A 143 8.16 -0.14 -11.02
N TYR A 144 9.04 -0.03 -12.02
CA TYR A 144 10.33 -0.68 -12.02
C TYR A 144 11.34 0.06 -11.13
N GLN A 145 11.95 -0.65 -10.19
CA GLN A 145 12.94 -0.10 -9.24
C GLN A 145 14.36 -0.25 -9.79
N ARG A 146 14.82 0.66 -10.63
CA ARG A 146 16.12 0.62 -11.34
C ARG A 146 17.33 0.47 -10.41
N HIS A 147 17.24 0.96 -9.19
CA HIS A 147 18.32 0.90 -8.19
C HIS A 147 18.48 -0.50 -7.57
N LYS A 148 17.48 -1.37 -7.68
CA LYS A 148 17.58 -2.74 -7.19
C LYS A 148 18.31 -3.63 -8.18
N ARG A 149 19.39 -4.28 -7.71
CA ARG A 149 20.09 -5.29 -8.50
C ARG A 149 19.24 -6.55 -8.60
N ILE A 150 19.24 -7.18 -9.78
CA ILE A 150 18.61 -8.48 -9.97
C ILE A 150 19.59 -9.56 -9.51
N PHE A 151 19.14 -10.45 -8.67
CA PHE A 151 19.93 -11.60 -8.19
C PHE A 151 19.03 -12.82 -7.99
N PRO A 152 19.57 -14.05 -8.08
CA PRO A 152 18.83 -15.27 -7.81
C PRO A 152 18.51 -15.37 -6.32
N TYR A 153 17.25 -15.71 -6.02
CA TYR A 153 16.79 -15.98 -4.66
C TYR A 153 16.69 -17.50 -4.46
N GLY A 154 17.31 -18.01 -3.37
CA GLY A 154 17.28 -19.45 -3.06
C GLY A 154 18.31 -20.31 -3.82
N TYR A 155 19.21 -19.71 -4.59
CA TYR A 155 20.30 -20.43 -5.23
C TYR A 155 21.22 -21.10 -4.18
N PRO A 156 21.70 -22.34 -4.40
CA PRO A 156 21.56 -23.19 -5.61
C PRO A 156 20.32 -24.08 -5.63
N TYR A 157 19.49 -24.10 -4.59
CA TYR A 157 18.39 -25.07 -4.46
C TYR A 157 17.13 -24.66 -5.25
N ALA A 158 16.92 -23.37 -5.42
CA ALA A 158 15.85 -22.82 -6.25
C ALA A 158 16.36 -21.57 -6.94
N TYR A 159 16.03 -21.42 -8.23
CA TYR A 159 16.35 -20.21 -8.97
C TYR A 159 15.07 -19.42 -9.23
N VAL A 160 14.89 -18.35 -8.47
CA VAL A 160 13.82 -17.36 -8.70
C VAL A 160 14.42 -15.97 -8.58
N PRO A 161 14.01 -15.01 -9.41
CA PRO A 161 14.48 -13.63 -9.28
C PRO A 161 13.94 -13.00 -8.00
N ASN A 162 14.70 -12.04 -7.45
CA ASN A 162 14.19 -11.16 -6.42
C ASN A 162 13.12 -10.21 -6.99
N ILE A 163 12.26 -9.67 -6.12
CA ILE A 163 11.24 -8.72 -6.50
C ILE A 163 11.88 -7.32 -6.61
N HIS A 164 11.88 -6.74 -7.81
CA HIS A 164 12.51 -5.47 -8.15
C HIS A 164 11.53 -4.45 -8.76
N HIS A 165 10.23 -4.70 -8.58
CA HIS A 165 9.15 -3.84 -9.06
C HIS A 165 8.04 -3.74 -8.01
N GLN A 166 7.18 -2.77 -8.21
CA GLN A 166 5.91 -2.62 -7.50
C GLN A 166 4.79 -2.53 -8.54
N PHE A 167 3.58 -2.73 -8.11
CA PHE A 167 2.39 -2.55 -8.91
C PHE A 167 1.63 -1.31 -8.47
N ILE A 168 1.09 -0.58 -9.42
CA ILE A 168 0.13 0.50 -9.19
C ILE A 168 -1.22 0.00 -9.69
N LEU A 169 -2.09 -0.35 -8.76
CA LEU A 169 -3.46 -0.77 -9.07
C LEU A 169 -4.28 0.48 -9.39
N ILE A 170 -4.92 0.51 -10.53
CA ILE A 170 -5.82 1.58 -10.95
C ILE A 170 -7.26 1.07 -10.81
N LEU A 171 -7.92 1.50 -9.75
CA LEU A 171 -9.25 1.05 -9.35
C LEU A 171 -10.26 2.18 -9.57
N GLN A 172 -11.39 1.86 -10.19
CA GLN A 172 -12.47 2.83 -10.38
C GLN A 172 -13.61 2.56 -9.39
N ASN A 173 -14.09 3.61 -8.74
CA ASN A 173 -15.30 3.55 -7.94
C ASN A 173 -16.53 3.43 -8.87
N VAL A 174 -17.14 2.24 -8.93
CA VAL A 174 -18.28 1.94 -9.81
C VAL A 174 -19.61 1.96 -9.08
N LYS A 175 -19.66 2.50 -7.85
CA LYS A 175 -20.95 2.69 -7.17
C LYS A 175 -21.89 3.55 -8.03
N LYS A 176 -23.15 3.17 -7.99
CA LYS A 176 -24.23 3.87 -8.68
C LYS A 176 -24.72 5.07 -7.90
#